data_1791ba15749df9b1d3f01f95b52e174e
#
_entry.id   1791ba15749df9b1d3f01f95b52e174e
#
_cell.length_a   1.000
_cell.length_b   1.000
_cell.length_c   1.000
_cell.angle_alpha   90.00
_cell.angle_beta   90.00
_cell.angle_gamma   90.00
#
_symmetry.space_group_name_H-M   'P 1'
#
loop_
_entity.id
_entity.type
_entity.pdbx_description
1 polymer ?
#
loop_
_entity_poly.entity_id
_entity_poly.type
_entity_poly.pdbx_seq_one_letter_code
_entity_poly.pdbx_strand_id
1 'polypeptide(L)'
;MQKLVTDVTEFHILGKKIYLSPVMDLFNREILSYSISLSPNMKMIDEMLESLFCTREIKKGVIMHSDQGALYQSSSYQKNLADKGIVQSMSRKATCLDNAVIENFFGLLKSEMFYGKEFESIEHFTEELKEYIRYYNEDRIKIKLDGLSPVQYRLTKFAS
;
A
#
# COMPACT_ATOMS: atom_id res chain seq x y z
N MET A 1 14.41 3.57 3.09
CA MET A 1 13.52 2.39 2.97
C MET A 1 14.09 1.28 3.85
N GLN A 2 13.48 0.99 4.99
CA GLN A 2 13.92 -0.04 5.94
C GLN A 2 12.75 -0.96 6.33
N LYS A 3 11.56 -0.41 6.43
CA LYS A 3 10.37 -1.15 6.83
C LYS A 3 9.18 -0.75 5.96
N LEU A 4 8.62 -1.72 5.29
CA LEU A 4 7.45 -1.62 4.45
C LEU A 4 6.26 -2.27 5.15
N VAL A 5 5.07 -1.82 4.84
CA VAL A 5 3.82 -2.42 5.31
C VAL A 5 2.88 -2.62 4.14
N THR A 6 2.16 -3.72 4.16
CA THR A 6 1.11 -4.05 3.19
C THR A 6 -0.13 -4.58 3.89
N ASP A 7 -1.27 -4.30 3.33
CA ASP A 7 -2.57 -4.79 3.76
C ASP A 7 -3.55 -4.70 2.58
N VAL A 8 -4.74 -5.27 2.71
CA VAL A 8 -5.79 -5.24 1.68
C VAL A 8 -7.01 -4.52 2.23
N THR A 9 -7.54 -3.59 1.44
CA THR A 9 -8.84 -2.97 1.72
C THR A 9 -9.83 -3.23 0.59
N GLU A 10 -11.12 -3.24 0.91
CA GLU A 10 -12.20 -3.45 -0.08
C GLU A 10 -13.11 -2.21 -0.20
N PHE A 11 -13.68 -2.08 -1.39
CA PHE A 11 -14.68 -1.09 -1.75
C PHE A 11 -15.89 -1.81 -2.36
N HIS A 12 -17.07 -1.27 -2.12
CA HIS A 12 -18.31 -1.75 -2.72
C HIS A 12 -18.80 -0.73 -3.74
N ILE A 13 -18.72 -1.07 -5.02
CA ILE A 13 -19.03 -0.21 -6.16
C ILE A 13 -20.02 -0.91 -7.08
N LEU A 14 -21.18 -0.31 -7.35
CA LEU A 14 -22.15 -0.83 -8.30
C LEU A 14 -22.47 -2.32 -8.10
N GLY A 15 -22.61 -2.75 -6.85
CA GLY A 15 -22.90 -4.14 -6.49
C GLY A 15 -21.70 -5.09 -6.59
N LYS A 16 -20.50 -4.60 -6.88
CA LYS A 16 -19.27 -5.41 -6.95
C LYS A 16 -18.30 -5.02 -5.85
N LYS A 17 -17.44 -5.96 -5.47
CA LYS A 17 -16.30 -5.70 -4.59
C LYS A 17 -15.06 -5.43 -5.42
N ILE A 18 -14.30 -4.43 -5.00
CA ILE A 18 -12.98 -4.09 -5.56
C ILE A 18 -12.00 -4.05 -4.42
N TYR A 19 -10.83 -4.58 -4.62
CA TYR A 19 -9.78 -4.69 -3.62
C TYR A 19 -8.56 -3.87 -4.03
N LEU A 20 -7.97 -3.18 -3.07
CA LEU A 20 -6.71 -2.48 -3.21
C LEU A 20 -5.68 -3.12 -2.27
N SER A 21 -4.52 -3.48 -2.81
CA SER A 21 -3.37 -3.98 -2.06
C SER A 21 -2.17 -3.07 -2.30
N PRO A 22 -1.87 -2.10 -1.41
CA PRO A 22 -0.71 -1.23 -1.52
C PRO A 22 0.48 -1.73 -0.70
N VAL A 23 1.68 -1.30 -1.08
CA VAL A 23 2.89 -1.34 -0.25
C VAL A 23 3.26 0.09 0.15
N MET A 24 3.38 0.34 1.43
CA MET A 24 3.74 1.66 1.97
C MET A 24 5.11 1.61 2.66
N ASP A 25 5.96 2.61 2.40
CA ASP A 25 7.17 2.85 3.17
C ASP A 25 6.83 3.54 4.50
N LEU A 26 7.16 2.90 5.61
CA LEU A 26 6.90 3.47 6.95
C LEU A 26 7.73 4.70 7.27
N PHE A 27 8.82 4.95 6.54
CA PHE A 27 9.66 6.11 6.74
C PHE A 27 8.95 7.43 6.36
N ASN A 28 8.43 7.49 5.14
CA ASN A 28 7.81 8.70 4.57
C ASN A 28 6.34 8.56 4.22
N ARG A 29 5.73 7.40 4.48
CA ARG A 29 4.31 7.09 4.19
C ARG A 29 3.98 7.06 2.69
N GLU A 30 4.97 6.94 1.82
CA GLU A 30 4.78 6.84 0.37
C GLU A 30 4.20 5.48 0.00
N ILE A 31 3.20 5.46 -0.87
CA ILE A 31 2.72 4.24 -1.51
C ILE A 31 3.68 3.92 -2.67
N LEU A 32 4.46 2.87 -2.51
CA LEU A 32 5.53 2.51 -3.46
C LEU A 32 5.02 1.72 -4.65
N SER A 33 4.05 0.85 -4.41
CA SER A 33 3.35 0.06 -5.41
C SER A 33 1.96 -0.31 -4.92
N TYR A 34 1.10 -0.74 -5.80
CA TYR A 34 -0.23 -1.27 -5.47
C TYR A 34 -0.76 -2.11 -6.62
N SER A 35 -1.76 -2.93 -6.31
CA SER A 35 -2.62 -3.55 -7.32
C SER A 35 -4.10 -3.36 -6.97
N ILE A 36 -4.95 -3.36 -8.00
CA ILE A 36 -6.40 -3.24 -7.88
C ILE A 36 -7.01 -4.47 -8.55
N SER A 37 -7.89 -5.18 -7.86
CA SER A 37 -8.46 -6.43 -8.35
C SER A 37 -9.93 -6.59 -7.96
N LEU A 38 -10.65 -7.40 -8.72
CA LEU A 38 -12.02 -7.83 -8.37
C LEU A 38 -12.03 -9.02 -7.40
N SER A 39 -10.88 -9.60 -7.10
CA SER A 39 -10.73 -10.72 -6.17
C SER A 39 -9.48 -10.57 -5.32
N PRO A 40 -9.56 -10.82 -3.99
CA PRO A 40 -8.41 -10.80 -3.10
C PRO A 40 -7.69 -12.15 -3.21
N ASN A 41 -6.82 -12.32 -4.21
CA ASN A 41 -6.12 -13.56 -4.50
C ASN A 41 -4.60 -13.34 -4.65
N MET A 42 -3.85 -14.44 -4.79
CA MET A 42 -2.39 -14.37 -4.93
C MET A 42 -1.94 -13.60 -6.15
N LYS A 43 -2.70 -13.64 -7.26
CA LYS A 43 -2.39 -12.86 -8.46
C LYS A 43 -2.32 -11.36 -8.15
N MET A 44 -3.25 -10.84 -7.35
CA MET A 44 -3.24 -9.45 -6.91
C MET A 44 -1.97 -9.11 -6.12
N ILE A 45 -1.56 -10.00 -5.21
CA ILE A 45 -0.36 -9.82 -4.39
C ILE A 45 0.90 -9.90 -5.26
N ASP A 46 0.97 -10.85 -6.19
CA ASP A 46 2.11 -11.00 -7.09
C ASP A 46 2.27 -9.76 -8.00
N GLU A 47 1.20 -9.25 -8.59
CA GLU A 47 1.20 -8.02 -9.40
C GLU A 47 1.69 -6.81 -8.58
N MET A 48 1.27 -6.68 -7.33
CA MET A 48 1.74 -5.63 -6.41
C MET A 48 3.25 -5.74 -6.15
N LEU A 49 3.76 -6.95 -5.88
CA LEU A 49 5.19 -7.19 -5.65
C LEU A 49 6.01 -6.98 -6.92
N GLU A 50 5.55 -7.46 -8.06
CA GLU A 50 6.20 -7.22 -9.36
C GLU A 50 6.34 -5.72 -9.65
N SER A 51 5.27 -4.96 -9.46
CA SER A 51 5.29 -3.51 -9.59
C SER A 51 6.30 -2.86 -8.65
N LEU A 52 6.38 -3.31 -7.39
CA LEU A 52 7.37 -2.83 -6.43
C LEU A 52 8.80 -3.08 -6.92
N PHE A 53 9.09 -4.30 -7.37
CA PHE A 53 10.45 -4.71 -7.78
C PHE A 53 10.88 -4.10 -9.11
N CYS A 54 9.92 -3.76 -10.00
CA CYS A 54 10.21 -3.07 -11.26
C CYS A 54 10.49 -1.58 -11.07
N THR A 55 9.84 -0.95 -10.09
CA THR A 55 9.90 0.52 -9.90
C THR A 55 10.89 0.96 -8.84
N ARG A 56 11.32 0.06 -7.96
CA ARG A 56 12.19 0.35 -6.81
C ARG A 56 13.29 -0.69 -6.64
N GLU A 57 14.50 -0.22 -6.41
CA GLU A 57 15.57 -1.07 -5.92
C GLU A 57 15.36 -1.33 -4.42
N ILE A 58 15.07 -2.57 -4.06
CA ILE A 58 14.86 -3.00 -2.67
C ILE A 58 16.16 -3.60 -2.15
N LYS A 59 16.73 -2.97 -1.13
CA LYS A 59 17.95 -3.47 -0.47
C LYS A 59 17.65 -4.75 0.31
N LYS A 60 18.62 -5.67 0.35
CA LYS A 60 18.52 -6.86 1.21
C LYS A 60 18.34 -6.46 2.67
N GLY A 61 17.53 -7.22 3.39
CA GLY A 61 17.22 -6.98 4.80
C GLY A 61 16.10 -5.97 5.07
N VAL A 62 15.49 -5.39 4.04
CA VAL A 62 14.25 -4.62 4.21
C VAL A 62 13.16 -5.51 4.78
N ILE A 63 12.41 -4.99 5.74
CA ILE A 63 11.31 -5.71 6.40
C ILE A 63 10.00 -5.40 5.68
N MET A 64 9.26 -6.43 5.29
CA MET A 64 7.88 -6.32 4.82
C MET A 64 6.93 -6.81 5.91
N HIS A 65 6.18 -5.90 6.51
CA HIS A 65 5.21 -6.20 7.55
C HIS A 65 3.80 -6.34 6.98
N SER A 66 3.06 -7.34 7.46
CA SER A 66 1.65 -7.55 7.13
C SER A 66 0.90 -8.09 8.35
N ASP A 67 -0.43 -8.20 8.24
CA ASP A 67 -1.21 -9.00 9.16
C ASP A 67 -0.96 -10.51 8.94
N GLN A 68 -1.70 -11.36 9.65
CA GLN A 68 -1.66 -12.81 9.52
C GLN A 68 -2.69 -13.35 8.49
N GLY A 69 -3.09 -12.55 7.51
CA GLY A 69 -3.99 -12.96 6.45
C GLY A 69 -3.46 -14.14 5.65
N ALA A 70 -4.38 -14.99 5.16
CA ALA A 70 -4.01 -16.21 4.44
C ALA A 70 -3.13 -15.97 3.20
N LEU A 71 -3.29 -14.85 2.51
CA LEU A 71 -2.47 -14.48 1.35
C LEU A 71 -1.00 -14.29 1.74
N TYR A 72 -0.73 -13.67 2.89
CA TYR A 72 0.63 -13.41 3.39
C TYR A 72 1.29 -14.63 4.06
N GLN A 73 0.50 -15.65 4.42
CA GLN A 73 0.98 -16.92 4.93
C GLN A 73 1.29 -17.94 3.81
N SER A 74 0.95 -17.62 2.57
CA SER A 74 1.20 -18.52 1.44
C SER A 74 2.70 -18.72 1.19
N SER A 75 3.07 -19.93 0.79
CA SER A 75 4.46 -20.27 0.44
C SER A 75 4.97 -19.45 -0.76
N SER A 76 4.10 -19.11 -1.69
CA SER A 76 4.44 -18.26 -2.85
C SER A 76 4.85 -16.87 -2.41
N TYR A 77 4.08 -16.21 -1.53
CA TYR A 77 4.42 -14.89 -1.00
C TYR A 77 5.76 -14.92 -0.24
N GLN A 78 5.92 -15.90 0.66
CA GLN A 78 7.15 -16.05 1.43
C GLN A 78 8.38 -16.24 0.53
N LYS A 79 8.25 -17.07 -0.51
CA LYS A 79 9.30 -17.30 -1.48
C LYS A 79 9.63 -16.03 -2.27
N ASN A 80 8.63 -15.30 -2.76
CA ASN A 80 8.83 -14.05 -3.51
C ASN A 80 9.61 -13.02 -2.69
N LEU A 81 9.33 -12.88 -1.39
CA LEU A 81 10.08 -12.00 -0.50
C LEU A 81 11.51 -12.49 -0.28
N ALA A 82 11.68 -13.79 0.00
CA ALA A 82 12.99 -14.40 0.28
C ALA A 82 13.92 -14.29 -0.93
N ASP A 83 13.43 -14.53 -2.14
CA ASP A 83 14.19 -14.43 -3.40
C ASP A 83 14.73 -12.99 -3.63
N LYS A 84 14.06 -11.98 -3.06
CA LYS A 84 14.51 -10.58 -3.08
C LYS A 84 15.30 -10.17 -1.84
N GLY A 85 15.53 -11.09 -0.90
CA GLY A 85 16.22 -10.81 0.34
C GLY A 85 15.44 -9.92 1.31
N ILE A 86 14.12 -9.89 1.19
CA ILE A 86 13.20 -9.17 2.07
C ILE A 86 12.83 -10.07 3.25
N VAL A 87 12.85 -9.50 4.45
CA VAL A 87 12.49 -10.19 5.69
C VAL A 87 10.99 -10.03 5.93
N GLN A 88 10.26 -11.13 5.97
CA GLN A 88 8.85 -11.09 6.32
C GLN A 88 8.66 -10.87 7.82
N SER A 89 7.74 -9.97 8.18
CA SER A 89 7.26 -9.74 9.53
C SER A 89 5.74 -9.75 9.55
N MET A 90 5.16 -10.40 10.54
CA MET A 90 3.71 -10.42 10.75
C MET A 90 3.35 -9.90 12.14
N SER A 91 2.25 -9.14 12.23
CA SER A 91 1.72 -8.74 13.54
C SER A 91 1.29 -9.97 14.34
N ARG A 92 1.60 -9.99 15.65
CA ARG A 92 0.99 -10.97 16.56
C ARG A 92 -0.52 -10.71 16.63
N LYS A 93 -1.31 -11.76 16.86
CA LYS A 93 -2.74 -11.57 17.16
C LYS A 93 -2.87 -10.53 18.28
N ALA A 94 -3.57 -9.42 17.99
CA ALA A 94 -3.87 -8.31 18.92
C ALA A 94 -2.77 -7.23 19.12
N THR A 95 -1.73 -7.13 18.31
CA THR A 95 -0.79 -6.00 18.38
C THR A 95 -0.76 -5.24 17.03
N CYS A 96 -1.62 -4.23 16.91
CA CYS A 96 -1.93 -3.55 15.64
C CYS A 96 -1.13 -2.25 15.37
N LEU A 97 -0.07 -1.91 16.10
CA LEU A 97 0.58 -0.60 15.96
C LEU A 97 1.25 -0.38 14.58
N ASP A 98 1.84 -1.41 14.00
CA ASP A 98 2.50 -1.30 12.70
C ASP A 98 1.47 -1.23 11.54
N ASN A 99 0.34 -1.93 11.67
CA ASN A 99 -0.75 -1.86 10.69
C ASN A 99 -1.59 -0.58 10.82
N ALA A 100 -1.59 0.07 11.97
CA ALA A 100 -2.34 1.32 12.19
C ALA A 100 -1.98 2.42 11.16
N VAL A 101 -0.78 2.40 10.63
CA VAL A 101 -0.33 3.38 9.64
C VAL A 101 -1.00 3.19 8.29
N ILE A 102 -1.08 1.96 7.81
CA ILE A 102 -1.74 1.66 6.54
C ILE A 102 -3.26 1.73 6.69
N GLU A 103 -3.79 1.35 7.85
CA GLU A 103 -5.21 1.55 8.19
C GLU A 103 -5.60 3.03 8.19
N ASN A 104 -4.73 3.91 8.70
CA ASN A 104 -4.94 5.36 8.62
C ASN A 104 -4.97 5.84 7.15
N PHE A 105 -4.10 5.32 6.30
CA PHE A 105 -4.15 5.61 4.86
C PHE A 105 -5.48 5.16 4.26
N PHE A 106 -5.97 3.97 4.57
CA PHE A 106 -7.27 3.50 4.08
C PHE A 106 -8.44 4.38 4.56
N GLY A 107 -8.39 4.84 5.81
CA GLY A 107 -9.36 5.78 6.35
C GLY A 107 -9.38 7.11 5.59
N LEU A 108 -8.20 7.69 5.32
CA LEU A 108 -8.06 8.91 4.53
C LEU A 108 -8.56 8.72 3.09
N LEU A 109 -8.13 7.66 2.44
CA LEU A 109 -8.54 7.30 1.09
C LEU A 109 -10.06 7.20 0.98
N LYS A 110 -10.70 6.49 1.90
CA LYS A 110 -12.15 6.30 1.90
C LYS A 110 -12.89 7.61 2.19
N SER A 111 -12.42 8.41 3.14
CA SER A 111 -13.09 9.66 3.49
C SER A 111 -12.90 10.77 2.45
N GLU A 112 -11.76 10.84 1.79
CA GLU A 112 -11.44 11.91 0.85
C GLU A 112 -11.85 11.57 -0.60
N MET A 113 -11.87 10.29 -0.99
CA MET A 113 -12.12 9.88 -2.37
C MET A 113 -13.35 9.00 -2.56
N PHE A 114 -13.80 8.27 -1.54
CA PHE A 114 -14.85 7.26 -1.71
C PHE A 114 -16.19 7.65 -1.10
N TYR A 115 -16.23 7.99 0.19
CA TYR A 115 -17.51 8.29 0.86
C TYR A 115 -18.19 9.54 0.31
N GLY A 116 -19.50 9.44 0.06
CA GLY A 116 -20.31 10.52 -0.46
C GLY A 116 -20.10 10.83 -1.95
N LYS A 117 -19.36 9.99 -2.68
CA LYS A 117 -19.18 10.10 -4.13
C LYS A 117 -19.92 8.98 -4.86
N GLU A 118 -20.37 9.31 -6.08
CA GLU A 118 -20.96 8.37 -7.01
C GLU A 118 -19.98 8.07 -8.14
N PHE A 119 -19.92 6.81 -8.57
CA PHE A 119 -19.06 6.36 -9.66
C PHE A 119 -19.91 5.78 -10.77
N GLU A 120 -19.65 6.21 -12.00
CA GLU A 120 -20.40 5.80 -13.19
C GLU A 120 -20.10 4.36 -13.61
N SER A 121 -18.87 3.89 -13.33
CA SER A 121 -18.38 2.55 -13.70
C SER A 121 -17.24 2.09 -12.78
N ILE A 122 -16.88 0.83 -12.86
CA ILE A 122 -15.70 0.28 -12.20
C ILE A 122 -14.43 0.95 -12.71
N GLU A 123 -14.36 1.21 -14.01
CA GLU A 123 -13.25 1.87 -14.67
C GLU A 123 -13.10 3.31 -14.16
N HIS A 124 -14.20 4.05 -14.06
CA HIS A 124 -14.20 5.42 -13.49
C HIS A 124 -13.67 5.41 -12.04
N PHE A 125 -14.17 4.52 -11.19
CA PHE A 125 -13.65 4.36 -9.83
C PHE A 125 -12.16 4.04 -9.81
N THR A 126 -11.71 3.12 -10.67
CA THR A 126 -10.32 2.70 -10.74
C THR A 126 -9.39 3.85 -11.11
N GLU A 127 -9.77 4.69 -12.07
CA GLU A 127 -8.99 5.88 -12.44
C GLU A 127 -8.96 6.93 -11.32
N GLU A 128 -10.09 7.20 -10.65
CA GLU A 128 -10.14 8.09 -9.49
C GLU A 128 -9.26 7.57 -8.34
N LEU A 129 -9.22 6.26 -8.12
CA LEU A 129 -8.37 5.63 -7.11
C LEU A 129 -6.88 5.80 -7.41
N LYS A 130 -6.47 5.59 -8.67
CA LYS A 130 -5.09 5.82 -9.13
C LYS A 130 -4.69 7.28 -8.97
N GLU A 131 -5.56 8.19 -9.38
CA GLU A 131 -5.32 9.64 -9.28
C GLU A 131 -5.22 10.08 -7.81
N TYR A 132 -6.04 9.52 -6.92
CA TYR A 132 -5.93 9.80 -5.50
C TYR A 132 -4.59 9.31 -4.91
N ILE A 133 -4.12 8.11 -5.27
CA ILE A 133 -2.83 7.60 -4.80
C ILE A 133 -1.69 8.50 -5.29
N ARG A 134 -1.75 8.97 -6.54
CA ARG A 134 -0.79 9.95 -7.05
C ARG A 134 -0.81 11.24 -6.23
N TYR A 135 -1.98 11.84 -6.05
CA TYR A 135 -2.18 13.04 -5.23
C TYR A 135 -1.66 12.84 -3.79
N TYR A 136 -1.98 11.70 -3.17
CA TYR A 136 -1.52 11.37 -1.82
C TYR A 136 0.01 11.35 -1.72
N ASN A 137 0.68 10.80 -2.71
CA ASN A 137 2.13 10.70 -2.73
C ASN A 137 2.82 12.03 -3.04
N GLU A 138 2.33 12.77 -4.02
CA GLU A 138 3.02 13.91 -4.60
C GLU A 138 2.61 15.26 -4.01
N ASP A 139 1.32 15.42 -3.66
CA ASP A 139 0.74 16.72 -3.35
C ASP A 139 0.16 16.81 -1.94
N ARG A 140 -0.36 15.69 -1.38
CA ARG A 140 -1.02 15.71 -0.09
C ARG A 140 -0.04 15.90 1.05
N ILE A 141 -0.05 17.10 1.64
CA ILE A 141 0.82 17.46 2.77
C ILE A 141 0.41 16.74 4.07
N LYS A 142 1.39 16.47 4.92
CA LYS A 142 1.22 15.83 6.22
C LYS A 142 2.02 16.57 7.30
N ILE A 143 1.37 16.89 8.41
CA ILE A 143 2.02 17.54 9.55
C ILE A 143 3.21 16.71 10.05
N LYS A 144 3.06 15.38 10.13
CA LYS A 144 4.13 14.44 10.54
C LYS A 144 5.32 14.35 9.57
N LEU A 145 5.20 14.94 8.39
CA LEU A 145 6.25 15.04 7.37
C LEU A 145 6.69 16.51 7.16
N ASP A 146 6.71 17.27 8.21
CA ASP A 146 7.14 18.68 8.20
C ASP A 146 6.30 19.55 7.23
N GLY A 147 5.01 19.20 7.03
CA GLY A 147 4.13 19.88 6.07
C GLY A 147 4.40 19.54 4.60
N LEU A 148 5.14 18.49 4.34
CA LEU A 148 5.47 18.01 2.99
C LEU A 148 4.60 16.80 2.60
N SER A 149 4.53 16.53 1.31
CA SER A 149 4.00 15.26 0.82
C SER A 149 5.01 14.10 1.02
N PRO A 150 4.57 12.84 0.97
CA PRO A 150 5.47 11.69 1.06
C PRO A 150 6.69 11.76 0.14
N VAL A 151 6.48 12.09 -1.14
CA VAL A 151 7.58 12.20 -2.12
C VAL A 151 8.47 13.40 -1.82
N GLN A 152 7.92 14.57 -1.53
CA GLN A 152 8.69 15.77 -1.18
C GLN A 152 9.55 15.52 0.06
N TYR A 153 9.00 14.90 1.09
CA TYR A 153 9.74 14.55 2.30
C TYR A 153 10.92 13.62 2.01
N ARG A 154 10.71 12.57 1.19
CA ARG A 154 11.78 11.68 0.76
C ARG A 154 12.89 12.43 0.04
N LEU A 155 12.55 13.26 -0.95
CA LEU A 155 13.53 14.03 -1.72
C LEU A 155 14.35 14.97 -0.83
N THR A 156 13.72 15.63 0.14
CA THR A 156 14.40 16.52 1.09
C THR A 156 15.40 15.77 1.98
N LYS A 157 15.05 14.56 2.45
CA LYS A 157 15.91 13.78 3.36
C LYS A 157 17.06 13.04 2.66
N PHE A 158 16.98 12.80 1.36
CA PHE A 158 18.03 12.13 0.58
C PHE A 158 18.83 13.08 -0.33
N ALA A 159 18.49 14.37 -0.35
CA ALA A 159 19.26 15.40 -1.05
C ALA A 159 20.42 15.98 -0.19
N SER A 160 20.63 15.42 1.02
CA SER A 160 21.63 15.87 2.00
C SER A 160 22.83 14.97 2.02
#